data_1840964968a349b7270e440d1fbba7a5
#
_entry.id   1840964968a349b7270e440d1fbba7a5
#
_cell.length_a   1.000
_cell.length_b   1.000
_cell.length_c   1.000
_cell.angle_alpha   90.00
_cell.angle_beta   90.00
_cell.angle_gamma   90.00
#
_symmetry.space_group_name_H-M   'P 1'
#
loop_
_entity.id
_entity.type
_entity.pdbx_description
1 polymer ?
#
loop_
_entity_poly.entity_id
_entity_poly.type
_entity_poly.pdbx_seq_one_letter_code
_entity_poly.pdbx_strand_id
1 'polypeptide(L)'
;WDTQKGRYMYDIFRERGNLAMIFNPRDTELTPLTNHIEFSKDDLKDLNAVVVEIQDVGARYFNYTKDVFRLMDALKDMKDDAPSLYIVDHNNPAGRIVEGTMPSAKIEAYVPKVAHRHGLTLGELANLYYHEIGAKFALHVISAMATDSNHQLMPWTIAPASDIPGLFTCDVYSGGGLWNNTNITPGIGTAR
;
A
#
# COMPACT_ATOMS: atom_id res chain seq x y z
N TRP A 1 11.92 1.68 6.61
CA TRP A 1 13.38 1.78 6.63
C TRP A 1 13.82 3.01 7.43
N ASP A 2 14.52 2.79 8.54
CA ASP A 2 15.16 3.87 9.30
C ASP A 2 16.45 4.30 8.59
N THR A 3 16.37 5.38 7.84
CA THR A 3 17.52 5.92 7.09
C THR A 3 18.67 6.39 7.97
N GLN A 4 18.40 6.80 9.22
CA GLN A 4 19.44 7.22 10.15
C GLN A 4 20.22 6.04 10.73
N LYS A 5 19.59 4.89 10.88
CA LYS A 5 20.17 3.68 11.47
C LYS A 5 20.45 2.57 10.45
N GLY A 6 20.02 2.74 9.19
CA GLY A 6 20.16 1.73 8.16
C GLY A 6 19.46 0.41 8.46
N ARG A 7 18.30 0.46 9.15
CA ARG A 7 17.57 -0.74 9.59
C ARG A 7 16.11 -0.70 9.18
N TYR A 8 15.53 -1.87 8.99
CA TYR A 8 14.09 -2.00 8.78
C TYR A 8 13.32 -1.85 10.11
N MET A 9 12.10 -1.36 10.03
CA MET A 9 11.25 -1.19 11.21
C MET A 9 11.01 -2.51 11.92
N TYR A 10 10.81 -3.60 11.19
CA TYR A 10 10.62 -4.92 11.78
C TYR A 10 11.84 -5.42 12.59
N ASP A 11 13.06 -5.01 12.25
CA ASP A 11 14.25 -5.34 13.04
C ASP A 11 14.20 -4.66 14.42
N ILE A 12 13.71 -3.41 14.46
CA ILE A 12 13.52 -2.66 15.70
C ILE A 12 12.48 -3.34 16.60
N PHE A 13 11.35 -3.76 16.03
CA PHE A 13 10.33 -4.50 16.77
C PHE A 13 10.83 -5.85 17.26
N ARG A 14 11.57 -6.57 16.43
CA ARG A 14 12.16 -7.87 16.80
C ARG A 14 13.14 -7.74 17.96
N GLU A 15 14.02 -6.76 17.95
CA GLU A 15 14.97 -6.52 19.04
C GLU A 15 14.28 -6.17 20.37
N ARG A 16 13.12 -5.54 20.32
CA ARG A 16 12.32 -5.23 21.50
C ARG A 16 11.41 -6.37 21.97
N GLY A 17 11.44 -7.50 21.29
CA GLY A 17 10.65 -8.68 21.62
C GLY A 17 9.15 -8.56 21.33
N ASN A 18 8.74 -7.59 20.51
CA ASN A 18 7.33 -7.28 20.26
C ASN A 18 6.85 -7.69 18.85
N LEU A 19 7.68 -8.38 18.08
CA LEU A 19 7.34 -8.80 16.73
C LEU A 19 6.81 -10.23 16.73
N ALA A 20 5.53 -10.39 16.41
CA ALA A 20 4.89 -11.71 16.28
C ALA A 20 5.06 -12.27 14.87
N MET A 21 4.81 -11.46 13.83
CA MET A 21 4.78 -11.92 12.44
C MET A 21 5.19 -10.80 11.49
N ILE A 22 5.72 -11.15 10.32
CA ILE A 22 5.99 -10.24 9.20
C ILE A 22 5.25 -10.76 7.97
N PHE A 23 4.43 -9.90 7.37
CA PHE A 23 3.91 -10.11 6.02
C PHE A 23 4.71 -9.24 5.04
N ASN A 24 5.35 -9.85 4.07
CA ASN A 24 6.11 -9.14 3.07
C ASN A 24 5.44 -9.33 1.70
N PRO A 25 4.77 -8.30 1.14
CA PRO A 25 4.12 -8.41 -0.16
C PRO A 25 5.10 -8.61 -1.33
N ARG A 26 6.40 -8.49 -1.08
CA ARG A 26 7.46 -8.75 -2.06
C ARG A 26 7.98 -10.18 -2.03
N ASP A 27 7.48 -11.03 -1.14
CA ASP A 27 7.94 -12.41 -1.08
C ASP A 27 7.54 -13.15 -2.34
N THR A 28 8.55 -13.55 -3.11
CA THR A 28 8.42 -14.13 -4.43
C THR A 28 7.86 -15.56 -4.43
N GLU A 29 7.65 -16.15 -3.28
CA GLU A 29 6.97 -17.45 -3.14
C GLU A 29 5.45 -17.34 -3.36
N LEU A 30 4.89 -16.14 -3.31
CA LEU A 30 3.52 -15.87 -3.70
C LEU A 30 3.44 -15.84 -5.22
N THR A 31 2.89 -16.88 -5.82
CA THR A 31 2.78 -17.00 -7.29
C THR A 31 1.97 -15.84 -7.89
N PRO A 32 2.29 -15.37 -9.10
CA PRO A 32 1.64 -14.21 -9.74
C PRO A 32 0.11 -14.28 -9.88
N LEU A 33 -0.47 -15.48 -9.83
CA LEU A 33 -1.92 -15.70 -9.98
C LEU A 33 -2.67 -15.70 -8.63
N THR A 34 -1.97 -15.82 -7.52
CA THR A 34 -2.55 -15.86 -6.17
C THR A 34 -2.03 -14.73 -5.27
N ASN A 35 -1.50 -13.68 -5.86
CA ASN A 35 -0.83 -12.54 -5.21
C ASN A 35 -1.72 -11.74 -4.24
N HIS A 36 -2.38 -12.45 -3.35
CA HIS A 36 -3.21 -11.85 -2.33
C HIS A 36 -2.78 -12.39 -0.99
N ILE A 37 -2.43 -11.50 -0.10
CA ILE A 37 -2.31 -11.84 1.31
C ILE A 37 -3.73 -12.06 1.82
N GLU A 38 -4.03 -13.28 2.23
CA GLU A 38 -5.27 -13.57 2.96
C GLU A 38 -4.96 -13.43 4.45
N PHE A 39 -5.70 -12.55 5.10
CA PHE A 39 -5.61 -12.36 6.54
C PHE A 39 -6.72 -13.16 7.22
N SER A 40 -6.36 -14.23 7.88
CA SER A 40 -7.32 -14.97 8.71
C SER A 40 -7.49 -14.28 10.07
N LYS A 41 -8.67 -14.49 10.70
CA LYS A 41 -8.88 -14.03 12.08
C LYS A 41 -7.88 -14.67 13.05
N ASP A 42 -7.46 -15.89 12.76
CA ASP A 42 -6.48 -16.61 13.60
C ASP A 42 -5.08 -15.97 13.55
N ASP A 43 -4.71 -15.36 12.43
CA ASP A 43 -3.44 -14.65 12.31
C ASP A 43 -3.44 -13.32 13.10
N LEU A 44 -4.61 -12.73 13.30
CA LEU A 44 -4.77 -11.39 13.86
C LEU A 44 -5.24 -11.39 15.32
N LYS A 45 -5.86 -12.46 15.83
CA LYS A 45 -6.54 -12.50 17.13
C LYS A 45 -5.51 -12.28 18.21
N ASP A 46 -4.61 -12.43 18.60
CA ASP A 46 -3.72 -12.21 19.75
C ASP A 46 -2.77 -11.03 19.55
N LEU A 47 -3.00 -10.23 18.49
CA LEU A 47 -2.20 -9.05 18.21
C LEU A 47 -2.77 -7.81 18.91
N ASN A 48 -1.91 -6.97 19.44
CA ASN A 48 -2.31 -5.64 19.94
C ASN A 48 -2.37 -4.62 18.81
N ALA A 49 -1.50 -4.76 17.80
CA ALA A 49 -1.40 -3.85 16.69
C ALA A 49 -0.90 -4.53 15.42
N VAL A 50 -1.36 -4.03 14.29
CA VAL A 50 -0.79 -4.30 12.96
C VAL A 50 -0.18 -3.02 12.44
N VAL A 51 1.06 -3.08 11.96
CA VAL A 51 1.77 -1.94 11.38
C VAL A 51 2.01 -2.21 9.90
N VAL A 52 1.51 -1.31 9.07
CA VAL A 52 1.69 -1.35 7.61
C VAL A 52 2.72 -0.30 7.23
N GLU A 53 3.82 -0.73 6.61
CA GLU A 53 4.83 0.14 6.01
C GLU A 53 5.10 -0.36 4.59
N ILE A 54 4.41 0.22 3.62
CA ILE A 54 4.59 -0.09 2.19
C ILE A 54 4.54 1.20 1.38
N GLN A 55 5.24 1.19 0.24
CA GLN A 55 5.23 2.31 -0.69
C GLN A 55 4.25 2.04 -1.83
N ASP A 56 3.22 2.87 -1.95
CA ASP A 56 2.33 2.91 -3.10
C ASP A 56 3.00 3.60 -4.30
N VAL A 57 2.45 3.41 -5.50
CA VAL A 57 2.96 4.00 -6.75
C VAL A 57 2.03 5.07 -7.34
N GLY A 58 0.91 5.34 -6.69
CA GLY A 58 -0.07 6.34 -7.15
C GLY A 58 -1.05 5.85 -8.21
N ALA A 59 -1.05 4.57 -8.53
CA ALA A 59 -1.93 3.96 -9.53
C ALA A 59 -2.92 2.98 -8.89
N ARG A 60 -4.21 3.17 -9.15
CA ARG A 60 -5.32 2.39 -8.59
C ARG A 60 -5.17 0.86 -8.68
N TYR A 61 -4.52 0.36 -9.69
CA TYR A 61 -4.36 -1.07 -9.92
C TYR A 61 -3.10 -1.68 -9.29
N PHE A 62 -2.35 -0.91 -8.51
CA PHE A 62 -1.21 -1.44 -7.76
C PHE A 62 -1.69 -2.30 -6.60
N ASN A 63 -1.16 -3.54 -6.52
CA ASN A 63 -1.76 -4.58 -5.69
C ASN A 63 -1.64 -4.35 -4.17
N TYR A 64 -0.61 -3.67 -3.70
CA TYR A 64 -0.39 -3.49 -2.26
C TYR A 64 -1.51 -2.74 -1.55
N THR A 65 -2.12 -1.77 -2.21
CA THR A 65 -3.30 -1.06 -1.69
C THR A 65 -4.48 -2.01 -1.48
N LYS A 66 -4.66 -2.97 -2.39
CA LYS A 66 -5.72 -3.99 -2.26
C LYS A 66 -5.49 -4.90 -1.06
N ASP A 67 -4.24 -5.25 -0.77
CA ASP A 67 -3.90 -6.07 0.38
C ASP A 67 -4.17 -5.32 1.69
N VAL A 68 -3.91 -4.02 1.73
CA VAL A 68 -4.30 -3.17 2.87
C VAL A 68 -5.82 -3.15 3.05
N PHE A 69 -6.59 -3.04 1.98
CA PHE A 69 -8.06 -3.06 2.07
C PHE A 69 -8.60 -4.41 2.56
N ARG A 70 -8.01 -5.52 2.12
CA ARG A 70 -8.35 -6.86 2.64
C ARG A 70 -8.03 -7.00 4.13
N LEU A 71 -6.88 -6.50 4.56
CA LEU A 71 -6.57 -6.43 5.98
C LEU A 71 -7.64 -5.64 6.75
N MET A 72 -8.04 -4.50 6.21
CA MET A 72 -9.07 -3.66 6.84
C MET A 72 -10.44 -4.35 6.90
N ASP A 73 -10.81 -5.13 5.87
CA ASP A 73 -12.02 -5.96 5.90
C ASP A 73 -11.94 -7.04 6.98
N ALA A 74 -10.79 -7.74 7.08
CA ALA A 74 -10.57 -8.74 8.13
C ALA A 74 -10.68 -8.13 9.53
N LEU A 75 -10.07 -6.96 9.75
CA LEU A 75 -10.13 -6.22 11.02
C LEU A 75 -11.56 -5.80 11.34
N LYS A 76 -12.31 -5.29 10.35
CA LYS A 76 -13.73 -4.93 10.53
C LYS A 76 -14.56 -6.11 10.99
N ASP A 77 -14.32 -7.29 10.43
CA ASP A 77 -15.04 -8.53 10.78
C ASP A 77 -14.71 -9.04 12.18
N MET A 78 -13.59 -8.63 12.78
CA MET A 78 -13.21 -8.95 14.16
C MET A 78 -13.95 -8.09 15.19
N LYS A 79 -14.53 -6.96 14.79
CA LYS A 79 -15.27 -6.03 15.66
C LYS A 79 -14.41 -5.51 16.82
N ASP A 80 -14.87 -5.74 18.07
CA ASP A 80 -14.22 -5.24 19.28
C ASP A 80 -12.88 -5.96 19.59
N ASP A 81 -12.65 -7.14 18.99
CA ASP A 81 -11.41 -7.90 19.16
C ASP A 81 -10.32 -7.51 18.15
N ALA A 82 -10.57 -6.54 17.28
CA ALA A 82 -9.63 -6.12 16.26
C ALA A 82 -8.42 -5.41 16.85
N PRO A 83 -7.19 -5.79 16.48
CA PRO A 83 -6.00 -5.01 16.81
C PRO A 83 -6.05 -3.60 16.19
N SER A 84 -5.33 -2.67 16.78
CA SER A 84 -5.16 -1.34 16.19
C SER A 84 -4.36 -1.41 14.89
N LEU A 85 -4.80 -0.70 13.85
CA LEU A 85 -4.09 -0.60 12.58
C LEU A 85 -3.29 0.70 12.52
N TYR A 86 -1.99 0.59 12.29
CA TYR A 86 -1.09 1.72 12.08
C TYR A 86 -0.60 1.71 10.64
N ILE A 87 -0.83 2.79 9.92
CA ILE A 87 -0.28 3.02 8.57
C ILE A 87 0.89 4.00 8.70
N VAL A 88 2.09 3.55 8.39
CA VAL A 88 3.25 4.45 8.22
C VAL A 88 3.16 4.99 6.80
N ASP A 89 2.67 6.21 6.72
CA ASP A 89 2.34 6.83 5.44
C ASP A 89 3.58 7.38 4.74
N HIS A 90 3.57 7.31 3.42
CA HIS A 90 4.60 7.85 2.55
C HIS A 90 3.95 8.74 1.49
N ASN A 91 4.73 9.70 1.00
CA ASN A 91 4.27 10.53 -0.11
C ASN A 91 3.94 9.68 -1.34
N ASN A 92 2.95 10.11 -2.12
CA ASN A 92 2.63 9.49 -3.38
C ASN A 92 3.70 9.85 -4.43
N PRO A 93 4.45 8.86 -4.97
CA PRO A 93 5.53 9.13 -5.92
C PRO A 93 5.05 9.66 -7.27
N ALA A 94 3.80 9.38 -7.64
CA ALA A 94 3.17 9.99 -8.82
C ALA A 94 2.59 11.39 -8.54
N GLY A 95 2.79 11.94 -7.34
CA GLY A 95 2.33 13.27 -6.94
C GLY A 95 0.83 13.36 -6.66
N ARG A 96 0.32 14.58 -6.63
CA ARG A 96 -1.07 14.91 -6.23
C ARG A 96 -2.04 15.07 -7.40
N ILE A 97 -1.60 14.86 -8.62
CA ILE A 97 -2.44 14.99 -9.82
C ILE A 97 -3.43 13.83 -9.86
N VAL A 98 -4.68 14.13 -10.18
CA VAL A 98 -5.75 13.14 -10.36
C VAL A 98 -6.06 13.02 -11.85
N GLU A 99 -5.94 11.81 -12.40
CA GLU A 99 -6.15 11.54 -13.82
C GLU A 99 -6.89 10.23 -14.07
N GLY A 100 -7.59 10.15 -15.19
CA GLY A 100 -8.32 8.97 -15.62
C GLY A 100 -9.71 8.86 -14.98
N THR A 101 -10.38 7.74 -15.27
CA THR A 101 -11.76 7.48 -14.86
C THR A 101 -11.86 6.73 -13.55
N MET A 102 -13.01 6.86 -12.89
CA MET A 102 -13.40 5.97 -11.79
C MET A 102 -13.64 4.53 -12.30
N PRO A 103 -13.45 3.49 -11.48
CA PRO A 103 -13.80 2.13 -11.86
C PRO A 103 -15.31 2.01 -12.12
N SER A 104 -15.69 1.17 -13.09
CA SER A 104 -17.10 0.84 -13.28
C SER A 104 -17.57 -0.12 -12.18
N ALA A 105 -18.87 -0.06 -11.84
CA ALA A 105 -19.50 -0.95 -10.85
C ALA A 105 -19.29 -2.46 -11.12
N LYS A 106 -18.94 -2.84 -12.34
CA LYS A 106 -18.66 -4.24 -12.71
C LYS A 106 -17.28 -4.76 -12.28
N ILE A 107 -16.36 -3.85 -11.90
CA ILE A 107 -14.95 -4.17 -11.58
C ILE A 107 -14.70 -4.08 -10.08
N GLU A 108 -15.73 -3.86 -9.27
CA GLU A 108 -15.64 -3.35 -7.90
C GLU A 108 -15.06 -4.30 -6.85
N ALA A 109 -14.97 -5.59 -7.07
CA ALA A 109 -14.38 -6.46 -6.08
C ALA A 109 -12.87 -6.15 -5.94
N TYR A 110 -12.52 -5.38 -4.92
CA TYR A 110 -11.13 -5.08 -4.53
C TYR A 110 -10.39 -4.00 -5.35
N VAL A 111 -11.08 -3.16 -6.07
CA VAL A 111 -10.47 -2.00 -6.71
C VAL A 111 -10.85 -0.74 -5.95
N PRO A 112 -9.90 0.07 -5.49
CA PRO A 112 -10.21 1.34 -4.83
C PRO A 112 -11.12 2.21 -5.70
N LYS A 113 -12.18 2.77 -5.12
CA LYS A 113 -13.10 3.69 -5.82
C LYS A 113 -12.50 5.07 -5.98
N VAL A 114 -11.38 5.13 -6.66
CA VAL A 114 -10.62 6.34 -6.95
C VAL A 114 -10.27 6.41 -8.43
N ALA A 115 -9.84 7.56 -8.89
CA ALA A 115 -9.36 7.75 -10.26
C ALA A 115 -8.15 6.83 -10.56
N HIS A 116 -7.85 6.62 -11.82
CA HIS A 116 -6.77 5.76 -12.28
C HIS A 116 -5.42 6.14 -11.68
N ARG A 117 -5.03 7.41 -11.79
CA ARG A 117 -4.00 8.08 -10.99
C ARG A 117 -4.72 8.86 -9.90
N HIS A 118 -4.59 8.44 -8.66
CA HIS A 118 -5.52 8.91 -7.62
C HIS A 118 -5.02 10.14 -6.83
N GLY A 119 -3.73 10.46 -6.89
CA GLY A 119 -3.16 11.61 -6.19
C GLY A 119 -3.19 11.52 -4.66
N LEU A 120 -3.54 10.38 -4.09
CA LEU A 120 -3.65 10.15 -2.64
C LEU A 120 -2.43 9.39 -2.12
N THR A 121 -2.10 9.58 -0.84
CA THR A 121 -1.17 8.70 -0.13
C THR A 121 -1.87 7.40 0.30
N LEU A 122 -1.11 6.39 0.75
CA LEU A 122 -1.68 5.17 1.28
C LEU A 122 -2.55 5.43 2.51
N GLY A 123 -2.11 6.34 3.39
CA GLY A 123 -2.87 6.72 4.58
C GLY A 123 -4.18 7.42 4.23
N GLU A 124 -4.19 8.27 3.20
CA GLU A 124 -5.41 8.91 2.69
C GLU A 124 -6.36 7.87 2.06
N LEU A 125 -5.84 6.90 1.30
CA LEU A 125 -6.62 5.79 0.75
C LEU A 125 -7.23 4.92 1.87
N ALA A 126 -6.45 4.60 2.90
CA ALA A 126 -6.92 3.85 4.04
C ALA A 126 -8.04 4.58 4.78
N ASN A 127 -7.91 5.89 5.03
CA ASN A 127 -8.98 6.69 5.62
C ASN A 127 -10.24 6.70 4.75
N LEU A 128 -10.10 6.88 3.45
CA LEU A 128 -11.24 6.83 2.52
C LEU A 128 -11.97 5.49 2.61
N TYR A 129 -11.23 4.39 2.53
CA TYR A 129 -11.80 3.05 2.61
C TYR A 129 -12.41 2.75 3.98
N TYR A 130 -11.78 3.18 5.06
CA TYR A 130 -12.28 3.06 6.44
C TYR A 130 -13.71 3.62 6.57
N HIS A 131 -13.92 4.82 6.02
CA HIS A 131 -15.24 5.45 6.02
C HIS A 131 -16.21 4.73 5.08
N GLU A 132 -15.78 4.31 3.92
CA GLU A 132 -16.61 3.59 2.94
C GLU A 132 -17.18 2.29 3.53
N ILE A 133 -16.35 1.49 4.19
CA ILE A 133 -16.79 0.23 4.80
C ILE A 133 -17.47 0.40 6.16
N GLY A 134 -17.52 1.61 6.71
CA GLY A 134 -18.07 1.87 8.04
C GLY A 134 -17.31 1.14 9.15
N ALA A 135 -15.99 1.06 9.04
CA ALA A 135 -15.13 0.41 10.03
C ALA A 135 -15.16 1.15 11.38
N LYS A 136 -14.85 0.41 12.47
CA LYS A 136 -14.84 0.94 13.84
C LYS A 136 -13.59 0.57 14.65
N PHE A 137 -12.69 -0.24 14.08
CA PHE A 137 -11.41 -0.54 14.72
C PHE A 137 -10.53 0.73 14.81
N ALA A 138 -9.55 0.73 15.68
CA ALA A 138 -8.65 1.88 15.82
C ALA A 138 -7.71 1.98 14.61
N LEU A 139 -7.85 3.05 13.81
CA LEU A 139 -6.98 3.37 12.69
C LEU A 139 -6.11 4.58 13.04
N HIS A 140 -4.80 4.42 12.89
CA HIS A 140 -3.80 5.46 13.10
C HIS A 140 -2.95 5.63 11.84
N VAL A 141 -2.98 6.82 11.26
CA VAL A 141 -2.10 7.19 10.14
C VAL A 141 -0.96 8.04 10.68
N ILE A 142 0.26 7.52 10.55
CA ILE A 142 1.50 8.24 10.89
C ILE A 142 1.95 8.91 9.60
N SER A 143 1.54 10.16 9.41
CA SER A 143 1.82 10.90 8.20
C SER A 143 3.32 11.10 8.01
N ALA A 144 3.81 10.87 6.80
CA ALA A 144 5.06 11.46 6.36
C ALA A 144 4.93 12.98 6.48
N MET A 145 6.04 13.68 6.72
CA MET A 145 6.02 15.15 6.76
C MET A 145 5.41 15.65 5.45
N ALA A 146 4.18 16.18 5.57
CA ALA A 146 3.40 16.60 4.43
C ALA A 146 4.15 17.71 3.70
N THR A 147 4.70 17.38 2.58
CA THR A 147 5.00 18.37 1.58
C THR A 147 3.88 18.30 0.56
N ASP A 148 3.17 19.41 0.34
CA ASP A 148 2.32 19.58 -0.84
C ASP A 148 3.14 19.52 -2.13
N SER A 149 4.39 19.08 -1.99
CA SER A 149 5.38 19.08 -3.04
C SER A 149 5.09 17.97 -4.04
N ASN A 150 5.26 18.34 -5.27
CA ASN A 150 5.34 17.44 -6.40
C ASN A 150 6.35 16.30 -6.10
N HIS A 151 6.11 15.10 -6.61
CA HIS A 151 6.97 13.92 -6.44
C HIS A 151 8.45 14.16 -6.74
N GLN A 152 8.78 15.13 -7.58
CA GLN A 152 10.15 15.52 -7.94
C GLN A 152 11.00 16.01 -6.76
N LEU A 153 10.35 16.42 -5.67
CA LEU A 153 11.01 16.89 -4.45
C LEU A 153 11.04 15.84 -3.34
N MET A 154 10.53 14.64 -3.62
CA MET A 154 10.51 13.55 -2.64
C MET A 154 11.88 12.88 -2.54
N PRO A 155 12.38 12.64 -1.33
CA PRO A 155 13.45 11.68 -1.14
C PRO A 155 12.92 10.28 -1.48
N TRP A 156 13.55 9.64 -2.46
CA TRP A 156 13.26 8.25 -2.81
C TRP A 156 14.00 7.32 -1.85
N THR A 157 13.30 6.75 -0.89
CA THR A 157 13.92 5.96 0.18
C THR A 157 13.81 4.46 -0.02
N ILE A 158 12.66 4.00 -0.52
CA ILE A 158 12.39 2.57 -0.73
C ILE A 158 11.63 2.41 -2.03
N ALA A 159 12.15 1.60 -2.95
CA ALA A 159 11.42 1.22 -4.14
C ALA A 159 10.23 0.32 -3.74
N PRO A 160 9.02 0.52 -4.29
CA PRO A 160 7.85 -0.33 -4.01
C PRO A 160 8.09 -1.80 -4.37
N ALA A 161 8.78 -2.03 -5.46
CA ALA A 161 9.18 -3.35 -5.94
C ALA A 161 10.52 -3.26 -6.68
N SER A 162 11.19 -4.39 -6.89
CA SER A 162 12.49 -4.44 -7.58
C SER A 162 12.43 -3.94 -9.01
N ASP A 163 11.29 -4.06 -9.64
CA ASP A 163 11.00 -3.64 -11.01
C ASP A 163 10.44 -2.21 -11.11
N ILE A 164 10.30 -1.53 -9.98
CA ILE A 164 9.94 -0.11 -9.89
C ILE A 164 11.07 0.65 -9.19
N PRO A 165 12.18 0.89 -9.91
CA PRO A 165 13.41 1.38 -9.28
C PRO A 165 13.43 2.88 -8.99
N GLY A 166 12.49 3.65 -9.51
CA GLY A 166 12.53 5.11 -9.37
C GLY A 166 11.20 5.82 -9.62
N LEU A 167 11.19 7.12 -9.36
CA LEU A 167 10.00 7.99 -9.51
C LEU A 167 9.46 7.99 -10.94
N PHE A 168 10.34 8.02 -11.93
CA PHE A 168 9.94 7.96 -13.34
C PHE A 168 9.13 6.70 -13.66
N THR A 169 9.51 5.55 -13.10
CA THR A 169 8.77 4.30 -13.29
C THR A 169 7.35 4.41 -12.71
N CYS A 170 7.16 5.12 -11.61
CA CYS A 170 5.84 5.34 -11.02
C CYS A 170 4.94 6.20 -11.94
N ASP A 171 5.50 7.24 -12.57
CA ASP A 171 4.76 8.06 -13.54
C ASP A 171 4.34 7.24 -14.76
N VAL A 172 5.26 6.46 -15.31
CA VAL A 172 4.98 5.58 -16.48
C VAL A 172 3.99 4.47 -16.11
N TYR A 173 4.10 3.93 -14.89
CA TYR A 173 3.22 2.87 -14.41
C TYR A 173 1.75 3.31 -14.41
N SER A 174 1.46 4.55 -14.07
CA SER A 174 0.10 5.07 -14.08
C SER A 174 -0.57 4.99 -15.46
N GLY A 175 0.16 5.22 -16.56
CA GLY A 175 -0.33 5.04 -17.92
C GLY A 175 -0.20 3.60 -18.44
N GLY A 176 0.74 2.86 -17.90
CA GLY A 176 1.12 1.53 -18.39
C GLY A 176 0.17 0.40 -18.01
N GLY A 177 -0.69 0.59 -17.02
CA GLY A 177 -1.58 -0.48 -16.53
C GLY A 177 -2.58 -1.03 -17.56
N LEU A 178 -2.82 -0.29 -18.64
CA LEU A 178 -3.61 -0.77 -19.78
C LEU A 178 -2.97 -1.99 -20.48
N TRP A 179 -1.68 -2.16 -20.33
CA TRP A 179 -0.90 -3.24 -20.93
C TRP A 179 -0.75 -4.46 -20.01
N ASN A 180 -1.23 -4.38 -18.76
CA ASN A 180 -1.24 -5.53 -17.85
C ASN A 180 -1.99 -6.70 -18.52
N ASN A 181 -1.45 -7.91 -18.39
CA ASN A 181 -1.93 -9.13 -19.04
C ASN A 181 -1.76 -9.16 -20.58
N THR A 182 -0.92 -8.32 -21.13
CA THR A 182 -0.45 -8.40 -22.51
C THR A 182 1.01 -8.83 -22.54
N ASN A 183 1.58 -8.97 -23.75
CA ASN A 183 3.01 -9.21 -23.94
C ASN A 183 3.84 -7.91 -23.94
N ILE A 184 3.24 -6.79 -23.58
CA ILE A 184 3.91 -5.48 -23.47
C ILE A 184 4.13 -5.19 -21.99
N THR A 185 5.38 -4.93 -21.62
CA THR A 185 5.73 -4.48 -20.28
C THR A 185 5.47 -2.98 -20.16
N PRO A 186 4.65 -2.54 -19.19
CA PRO A 186 4.25 -1.12 -19.08
C PRO A 186 5.34 -0.23 -18.46
N GLY A 187 6.56 -0.28 -18.96
CA GLY A 187 7.69 0.51 -18.47
C GLY A 187 8.26 0.05 -17.13
N ILE A 188 7.82 -1.07 -16.58
CA ILE A 188 8.37 -1.72 -15.39
C ILE A 188 9.84 -2.04 -15.65
N GLY A 189 10.71 -1.69 -14.70
CA GLY A 189 12.16 -1.89 -14.83
C GLY A 189 12.89 -0.79 -15.61
N THR A 190 12.21 0.24 -16.10
CA THR A 190 12.89 1.39 -16.73
C THR A 190 13.47 2.32 -15.66
N ALA A 191 14.79 2.40 -15.61
CA ALA A 191 15.54 3.30 -14.73
C ALA A 191 15.97 4.56 -15.51
N ARG A 192 15.07 5.49 -15.75
CA ARG A 192 15.42 6.81 -16.30
C ARG A 192 14.94 7.92 -15.38
#